data_bb74de4ef653f6ff8781242826cf8fb6
#
_entry.id   bb74de4ef653f6ff8781242826cf8fb6
#
_cell.length_a   1.000
_cell.length_b   1.000
_cell.length_c   1.000
_cell.angle_alpha   90.00
_cell.angle_beta   90.00
_cell.angle_gamma   90.00
#
_symmetry.space_group_name_H-M   'P 1'
#
loop_
_entity.id
_entity.type
_entity.pdbx_description
1 polymer ?
#
loop_
_entity_poly.entity_id
_entity_poly.type
_entity_poly.pdbx_seq_one_letter_code
_entity_poly.pdbx_strand_id
1 'polypeptide(L)'
;VSAPAPAAKSSQPLLVVIDPAARRTDGESVRIAKDVLCARSGGPVKICLPDGPEEFARALRRRGTRRPVVVGDDRALLRAVSLLHRERELASSVLSVVPVGTRTCLAQGLGVPDGPVAAASAVLDGEARRLDLLVDDSDGVVLGDLRIPALPAAEGAGRAPWWGPGLRTCQSLVRTLVRPAPAQSPGPSRLRVEADGVTLVDLDQPVADVSVSTARGGFARVEVRPTSVGAAAPALHARARTVTVSGPDFRYRADALTAGPVRTRTWTVRAGAWALTLPRG
;
A
#
# COMPACT_ATOMS: atom_id res chain seq x y z
N VAL A 1 -30.67 14.38 -33.97
CA VAL A 1 -29.90 13.53 -33.07
C VAL A 1 -28.78 14.40 -32.49
N SER A 2 -29.00 15.00 -31.30
CA SER A 2 -27.99 15.79 -30.62
C SER A 2 -26.92 14.85 -30.01
N ALA A 3 -25.68 15.04 -30.40
CA ALA A 3 -24.54 14.38 -29.79
C ALA A 3 -24.44 14.80 -28.30
N PRO A 4 -24.14 13.87 -27.36
CA PRO A 4 -23.97 14.23 -25.98
C PRO A 4 -22.76 15.17 -25.85
N ALA A 5 -22.93 16.26 -25.13
CA ALA A 5 -21.87 17.23 -24.83
C ALA A 5 -20.72 16.51 -24.10
N PRO A 6 -19.45 16.82 -24.44
CA PRO A 6 -18.31 16.24 -23.75
C PRO A 6 -18.40 16.57 -22.26
N ALA A 7 -18.31 15.56 -21.39
CA ALA A 7 -18.34 15.71 -19.95
C ALA A 7 -17.31 16.78 -19.53
N ALA A 8 -17.78 17.82 -18.88
CA ALA A 8 -16.95 18.94 -18.42
C ALA A 8 -15.80 18.37 -17.58
N LYS A 9 -14.56 18.55 -18.02
CA LYS A 9 -13.37 18.20 -17.26
C LYS A 9 -13.48 18.92 -15.93
N SER A 10 -13.46 18.19 -14.83
CA SER A 10 -13.56 18.78 -13.50
C SER A 10 -12.38 19.74 -13.30
N SER A 11 -12.66 21.03 -13.28
CA SER A 11 -11.69 22.12 -13.09
C SER A 11 -11.22 22.24 -11.63
N GLN A 12 -11.30 21.13 -10.87
CA GLN A 12 -10.93 21.15 -9.46
C GLN A 12 -9.42 21.42 -9.30
N PRO A 13 -9.05 22.42 -8.50
CA PRO A 13 -7.65 22.75 -8.30
C PRO A 13 -6.89 21.58 -7.64
N LEU A 14 -5.65 21.36 -8.07
CA LEU A 14 -4.79 20.29 -7.58
C LEU A 14 -3.74 20.82 -6.60
N LEU A 15 -3.42 20.03 -5.59
CA LEU A 15 -2.23 20.18 -4.77
C LEU A 15 -1.33 18.97 -5.03
N VAL A 16 -0.23 19.14 -5.73
CA VAL A 16 0.75 18.10 -6.01
C VAL A 16 1.84 18.17 -4.95
N VAL A 17 1.95 17.13 -4.11
CA VAL A 17 2.98 17.01 -3.08
C VAL A 17 3.97 15.93 -3.52
N ILE A 18 5.21 16.34 -3.77
CA ILE A 18 6.26 15.46 -4.29
C ILE A 18 7.16 15.01 -3.15
N ASP A 19 7.17 13.72 -2.88
CA ASP A 19 7.99 13.13 -1.82
C ASP A 19 9.49 13.37 -2.08
N PRO A 20 10.28 13.80 -1.08
CA PRO A 20 11.71 14.04 -1.26
C PRO A 20 12.50 12.78 -1.64
N ALA A 21 12.06 11.60 -1.22
CA ALA A 21 12.71 10.36 -1.64
C ALA A 21 12.52 10.11 -3.14
N ALA A 22 11.31 10.30 -3.68
CA ALA A 22 11.04 10.17 -5.10
C ALA A 22 11.91 11.11 -5.95
N ARG A 23 12.08 12.37 -5.51
CA ARG A 23 12.97 13.33 -6.20
C ARG A 23 14.42 12.87 -6.27
N ARG A 24 14.91 12.21 -5.20
CA ARG A 24 16.30 11.73 -5.14
C ARG A 24 16.52 10.44 -5.90
N THR A 25 15.52 9.55 -5.93
CA THR A 25 15.66 8.21 -6.53
C THR A 25 15.30 8.17 -8.00
N ASP A 26 14.32 8.99 -8.41
CA ASP A 26 13.82 9.02 -9.79
C ASP A 26 13.26 10.41 -10.15
N GLY A 27 14.16 11.38 -10.23
CA GLY A 27 13.83 12.76 -10.56
C GLY A 27 13.23 12.94 -11.96
N GLU A 28 13.55 12.05 -12.89
CA GLU A 28 13.02 12.10 -14.27
C GLU A 28 11.54 11.73 -14.29
N SER A 29 11.12 10.64 -13.63
CA SER A 29 9.71 10.28 -13.50
C SER A 29 8.91 11.36 -12.77
N VAL A 30 9.50 11.99 -11.75
CA VAL A 30 8.88 13.14 -11.06
C VAL A 30 8.67 14.31 -12.04
N ARG A 31 9.68 14.64 -12.87
CA ARG A 31 9.58 15.71 -13.86
C ARG A 31 8.48 15.43 -14.87
N ILE A 32 8.46 14.22 -15.44
CA ILE A 32 7.43 13.78 -16.39
C ILE A 32 6.03 13.89 -15.78
N ALA A 33 5.81 13.35 -14.56
CA ALA A 33 4.54 13.41 -13.87
C ALA A 33 4.07 14.87 -13.68
N LYS A 34 4.98 15.73 -13.20
CA LYS A 34 4.70 17.15 -13.01
C LYS A 34 4.30 17.83 -14.33
N ASP A 35 5.05 17.58 -15.39
CA ASP A 35 4.81 18.22 -16.68
C ASP A 35 3.45 17.78 -17.27
N VAL A 36 3.08 16.51 -17.19
CA VAL A 36 1.76 16.01 -17.60
C VAL A 36 0.65 16.65 -16.78
N LEU A 37 0.79 16.68 -15.44
CA LEU A 37 -0.21 17.28 -14.55
C LEU A 37 -0.40 18.77 -14.83
N CYS A 38 0.68 19.53 -15.02
CA CYS A 38 0.60 20.96 -15.30
C CYS A 38 0.05 21.26 -16.70
N ALA A 39 0.47 20.50 -17.72
CA ALA A 39 0.07 20.77 -19.11
C ALA A 39 -1.38 20.39 -19.40
N ARG A 40 -1.92 19.35 -18.72
CA ARG A 40 -3.25 18.83 -19.02
C ARG A 40 -4.32 19.15 -17.98
N SER A 41 -3.95 19.73 -16.83
CA SER A 41 -4.93 20.14 -15.82
C SER A 41 -5.84 21.23 -16.36
N GLY A 42 -7.14 21.06 -16.19
CA GLY A 42 -8.14 22.09 -16.51
C GLY A 42 -8.26 23.20 -15.46
N GLY A 43 -7.51 23.10 -14.36
CA GLY A 43 -7.53 24.04 -13.25
C GLY A 43 -6.13 24.34 -12.70
N PRO A 44 -6.03 25.22 -11.69
CA PRO A 44 -4.73 25.59 -11.12
C PRO A 44 -4.07 24.42 -10.40
N VAL A 45 -2.78 24.24 -10.65
CA VAL A 45 -1.92 23.23 -10.02
C VAL A 45 -0.95 23.91 -9.07
N LYS A 46 -1.03 23.61 -7.77
CA LYS A 46 -0.06 24.04 -6.78
C LYS A 46 0.91 22.89 -6.53
N ILE A 47 2.20 23.12 -6.78
CA ILE A 47 3.26 22.14 -6.52
C ILE A 47 3.91 22.46 -5.19
N CYS A 48 4.09 21.44 -4.35
CA CYS A 48 4.82 21.49 -3.10
C CYS A 48 5.97 20.48 -3.14
N LEU A 49 7.17 20.95 -2.78
CA LEU A 49 8.41 20.20 -2.74
C LEU A 49 8.92 20.15 -1.29
N PRO A 50 8.29 19.36 -0.40
CA PRO A 50 8.74 19.27 0.98
C PRO A 50 10.15 18.69 1.07
N ASP A 51 10.93 19.13 2.04
CA ASP A 51 12.26 18.57 2.32
C ASP A 51 12.23 17.42 3.33
N GLY A 52 11.09 17.25 4.03
CA GLY A 52 10.91 16.19 5.00
C GLY A 52 9.45 15.85 5.31
N PRO A 53 9.23 14.85 6.19
CA PRO A 53 7.90 14.36 6.53
C PRO A 53 7.01 15.42 7.20
N GLU A 54 7.57 16.33 7.97
CA GLU A 54 6.80 17.40 8.62
C GLU A 54 6.26 18.42 7.62
N GLU A 55 7.08 18.81 6.65
CA GLU A 55 6.65 19.72 5.59
C GLU A 55 5.65 19.06 4.66
N PHE A 56 5.83 17.76 4.37
CA PHE A 56 4.86 16.96 3.65
C PHE A 56 3.49 16.99 4.36
N ALA A 57 3.47 16.77 5.67
CA ALA A 57 2.27 16.82 6.48
C ALA A 57 1.66 18.23 6.48
N ARG A 58 2.49 19.28 6.62
CA ARG A 58 2.05 20.69 6.59
C ARG A 58 1.43 21.05 5.24
N ALA A 59 2.02 20.57 4.14
CA ALA A 59 1.48 20.81 2.80
C ALA A 59 0.07 20.20 2.63
N LEU A 60 -0.12 18.97 3.07
CA LEU A 60 -1.42 18.29 3.03
C LEU A 60 -2.47 18.96 3.92
N ARG A 61 -2.12 19.38 5.14
CA ARG A 61 -3.02 20.14 6.03
C ARG A 61 -3.48 21.46 5.42
N ARG A 62 -2.60 22.13 4.70
CA ARG A 62 -2.88 23.43 4.04
C ARG A 62 -3.44 23.29 2.64
N ARG A 63 -3.97 22.11 2.27
CA ARG A 63 -4.51 21.89 0.92
C ARG A 63 -5.75 22.74 0.61
N GLY A 64 -6.55 23.10 1.63
CA GLY A 64 -7.84 23.75 1.43
C GLY A 64 -8.78 22.87 0.60
N THR A 65 -9.42 23.43 -0.40
CA THR A 65 -10.33 22.72 -1.33
C THR A 65 -9.62 21.99 -2.47
N ARG A 66 -8.27 22.04 -2.52
CA ARG A 66 -7.50 21.37 -3.58
C ARG A 66 -7.49 19.86 -3.38
N ARG A 67 -7.66 19.13 -4.47
CA ARG A 67 -7.51 17.69 -4.47
C ARG A 67 -6.03 17.31 -4.31
N PRO A 68 -5.66 16.54 -3.28
CA PRO A 68 -4.29 16.14 -3.05
C PRO A 68 -3.84 15.07 -4.05
N VAL A 69 -2.68 15.30 -4.64
CA VAL A 69 -1.96 14.37 -5.51
C VAL A 69 -0.60 14.11 -4.89
N VAL A 70 -0.32 12.87 -4.54
CA VAL A 70 0.97 12.45 -3.99
C VAL A 70 1.82 11.86 -5.12
N VAL A 71 3.01 12.41 -5.31
CA VAL A 71 4.02 11.83 -6.21
C VAL A 71 5.09 11.18 -5.34
N GLY A 72 5.15 9.86 -5.32
CA GLY A 72 6.07 9.14 -4.46
C GLY A 72 5.80 7.64 -4.41
N ASP A 73 6.52 6.95 -3.52
CA ASP A 73 6.43 5.51 -3.30
C ASP A 73 5.27 5.13 -2.34
N ASP A 74 5.15 3.83 -2.05
CA ASP A 74 4.14 3.29 -1.14
C ASP A 74 4.21 3.91 0.27
N ARG A 75 5.41 4.33 0.73
CA ARG A 75 5.56 5.00 2.03
C ARG A 75 4.97 6.41 2.02
N ALA A 76 5.12 7.12 0.89
CA ALA A 76 4.52 8.44 0.73
C ALA A 76 2.99 8.35 0.69
N LEU A 77 2.45 7.33 0.01
CA LEU A 77 1.01 7.03 0.01
C LEU A 77 0.50 6.75 1.42
N LEU A 78 1.13 5.81 2.14
CA LEU A 78 0.76 5.45 3.51
C LEU A 78 0.83 6.65 4.46
N ARG A 79 1.86 7.49 4.33
CA ARG A 79 2.01 8.72 5.12
C ARG A 79 0.85 9.68 4.86
N ALA A 80 0.44 9.86 3.61
CA ALA A 80 -0.67 10.73 3.25
C ALA A 80 -1.99 10.21 3.81
N VAL A 81 -2.29 8.92 3.64
CA VAL A 81 -3.52 8.31 4.15
C VAL A 81 -3.56 8.34 5.68
N SER A 82 -2.46 7.97 6.36
CA SER A 82 -2.37 8.01 7.83
C SER A 82 -2.56 9.42 8.38
N LEU A 83 -2.05 10.44 7.69
CA LEU A 83 -2.25 11.83 8.08
C LEU A 83 -3.72 12.23 7.95
N LEU A 84 -4.32 12.01 6.78
CA LEU A 84 -5.72 12.35 6.51
C LEU A 84 -6.67 11.57 7.44
N HIS A 85 -6.32 10.33 7.80
CA HIS A 85 -7.07 9.54 8.77
C HIS A 85 -7.05 10.19 10.16
N ARG A 86 -5.87 10.53 10.67
CA ARG A 86 -5.71 11.19 11.98
C ARG A 86 -6.40 12.56 12.05
N GLU A 87 -6.39 13.30 10.95
CA GLU A 87 -7.08 14.60 10.84
C GLU A 87 -8.60 14.45 10.63
N ARG A 88 -9.13 13.21 10.55
CA ARG A 88 -10.56 12.93 10.27
C ARG A 88 -11.04 13.44 8.91
N GLU A 89 -10.12 13.65 7.97
CA GLU A 89 -10.39 14.21 6.64
C GLU A 89 -10.31 13.18 5.51
N LEU A 90 -10.00 11.93 5.84
CA LEU A 90 -9.82 10.86 4.86
C LEU A 90 -11.12 10.57 4.08
N ALA A 91 -12.26 10.53 4.77
CA ALA A 91 -13.56 10.21 4.16
C ALA A 91 -14.07 11.30 3.21
N SER A 92 -13.71 12.56 3.47
CA SER A 92 -14.11 13.74 2.67
C SER A 92 -13.12 14.07 1.54
N SER A 93 -11.95 13.44 1.53
CA SER A 93 -10.88 13.69 0.55
C SER A 93 -10.84 12.62 -0.52
N VAL A 94 -10.67 13.04 -1.78
CA VAL A 94 -10.29 12.14 -2.87
C VAL A 94 -8.79 12.26 -3.07
N LEU A 95 -8.04 11.22 -2.73
CA LEU A 95 -6.60 11.17 -2.93
C LEU A 95 -6.28 10.72 -4.34
N SER A 96 -5.20 11.23 -4.91
CA SER A 96 -4.63 10.74 -6.16
C SER A 96 -3.15 10.43 -5.96
N VAL A 97 -2.63 9.43 -6.67
CA VAL A 97 -1.24 9.00 -6.54
C VAL A 97 -0.60 8.85 -7.90
N VAL A 98 0.64 9.32 -8.02
CA VAL A 98 1.55 8.98 -9.12
C VAL A 98 2.70 8.20 -8.50
N PRO A 99 2.75 6.86 -8.71
CA PRO A 99 3.79 6.02 -8.14
C PRO A 99 5.15 6.36 -8.76
N VAL A 100 6.10 6.77 -7.92
CA VAL A 100 7.48 7.06 -8.32
C VAL A 100 8.41 6.58 -7.21
N GLY A 101 9.43 5.82 -7.58
CA GLY A 101 10.41 5.27 -6.66
C GLY A 101 10.52 3.75 -6.72
N THR A 102 11.22 3.15 -5.76
CA THR A 102 11.56 1.72 -5.81
C THR A 102 10.46 0.77 -5.30
N ARG A 103 9.50 1.28 -4.56
CA ARG A 103 8.41 0.48 -3.93
C ARG A 103 7.06 1.09 -4.27
N THR A 104 6.44 0.56 -5.31
CA THR A 104 5.15 1.02 -5.85
C THR A 104 4.10 -0.10 -5.93
N CYS A 105 4.42 -1.27 -5.34
CA CYS A 105 3.56 -2.46 -5.42
C CYS A 105 2.19 -2.26 -4.75
N LEU A 106 2.13 -1.50 -3.64
CA LEU A 106 0.87 -1.18 -2.97
C LEU A 106 -0.02 -0.33 -3.88
N ALA A 107 0.51 0.76 -4.44
CA ALA A 107 -0.24 1.62 -5.35
C ALA A 107 -0.76 0.83 -6.58
N GLN A 108 0.08 -0.02 -7.17
CA GLN A 108 -0.29 -0.91 -8.28
C GLN A 108 -1.38 -1.92 -7.85
N GLY A 109 -1.24 -2.54 -6.67
CA GLY A 109 -2.24 -3.45 -6.10
C GLY A 109 -3.60 -2.80 -5.87
N LEU A 110 -3.63 -1.49 -5.61
CA LEU A 110 -4.86 -0.69 -5.50
C LEU A 110 -5.45 -0.30 -6.87
N GLY A 111 -4.75 -0.58 -7.97
CA GLY A 111 -5.20 -0.30 -9.34
C GLY A 111 -4.68 1.01 -9.93
N VAL A 112 -3.69 1.64 -9.30
CA VAL A 112 -3.01 2.81 -9.89
C VAL A 112 -2.10 2.33 -11.02
N PRO A 113 -2.13 2.96 -12.21
CA PRO A 113 -1.29 2.56 -13.32
C PRO A 113 0.21 2.70 -13.00
N ASP A 114 0.99 1.82 -13.60
CA ASP A 114 2.43 1.93 -13.58
C ASP A 114 2.92 3.02 -14.56
N GLY A 115 4.00 3.69 -14.17
CA GLY A 115 4.61 4.74 -14.97
C GLY A 115 3.99 6.13 -14.81
N PRO A 116 4.83 7.18 -14.89
CA PRO A 116 4.46 8.55 -14.53
C PRO A 116 3.40 9.17 -15.45
N VAL A 117 3.42 8.85 -16.76
CA VAL A 117 2.46 9.38 -17.73
C VAL A 117 1.07 8.79 -17.53
N ALA A 118 0.99 7.45 -17.42
CA ALA A 118 -0.28 6.75 -17.27
C ALA A 118 -0.95 7.11 -15.93
N ALA A 119 -0.16 7.14 -14.84
CA ALA A 119 -0.66 7.53 -13.53
C ALA A 119 -1.10 9.00 -13.48
N ALA A 120 -0.33 9.93 -14.04
CA ALA A 120 -0.73 11.34 -14.12
C ALA A 120 -1.99 11.54 -14.97
N SER A 121 -2.15 10.76 -16.06
CA SER A 121 -3.39 10.77 -16.85
C SER A 121 -4.58 10.25 -16.04
N ALA A 122 -4.40 9.17 -15.27
CA ALA A 122 -5.44 8.67 -14.38
C ALA A 122 -5.84 9.70 -13.30
N VAL A 123 -4.90 10.48 -12.78
CA VAL A 123 -5.21 11.60 -11.88
C VAL A 123 -6.16 12.61 -12.52
N LEU A 124 -5.98 12.92 -13.80
CA LEU A 124 -6.76 13.95 -14.51
C LEU A 124 -8.09 13.43 -15.05
N ASP A 125 -8.07 12.24 -15.64
CA ASP A 125 -9.19 11.69 -16.42
C ASP A 125 -9.93 10.55 -15.69
N GLY A 126 -9.40 10.08 -14.56
CA GLY A 126 -9.94 8.97 -13.78
C GLY A 126 -11.18 9.33 -12.96
N GLU A 127 -11.66 8.35 -12.23
CA GLU A 127 -12.80 8.46 -11.32
C GLU A 127 -12.42 8.14 -9.88
N ALA A 128 -13.13 8.76 -8.93
CA ALA A 128 -12.95 8.45 -7.52
C ALA A 128 -13.63 7.13 -7.17
N ARG A 129 -12.86 6.16 -6.68
CA ARG A 129 -13.38 4.87 -6.17
C ARG A 129 -13.20 4.79 -4.67
N ARG A 130 -14.26 4.39 -3.98
CA ARG A 130 -14.23 4.11 -2.54
C ARG A 130 -13.54 2.78 -2.28
N LEU A 131 -12.61 2.80 -1.35
CA LEU A 131 -11.81 1.65 -0.94
C LEU A 131 -11.96 1.40 0.55
N ASP A 132 -11.84 0.12 0.92
CA ASP A 132 -11.86 -0.30 2.30
C ASP A 132 -10.48 -0.06 2.95
N LEU A 133 -10.45 0.00 4.27
CA LEU A 133 -9.28 0.29 5.08
C LEU A 133 -9.33 -0.60 6.32
N LEU A 134 -8.20 -1.19 6.72
CA LEU A 134 -8.06 -1.78 8.05
C LEU A 134 -7.51 -0.72 8.99
N VAL A 135 -8.12 -0.62 10.16
CA VAL A 135 -7.67 0.26 11.25
C VAL A 135 -7.37 -0.60 12.45
N ASP A 136 -6.20 -0.45 13.03
CA ASP A 136 -5.84 -1.17 14.24
C ASP A 136 -6.29 -0.43 15.52
N ASP A 137 -6.20 -1.11 16.66
CA ASP A 137 -6.57 -0.59 17.99
C ASP A 137 -5.66 0.55 18.49
N SER A 138 -4.59 0.90 17.75
CA SER A 138 -3.75 2.08 17.99
C SER A 138 -3.95 3.19 16.95
N ASP A 139 -5.03 3.13 16.17
CA ASP A 139 -5.37 4.06 15.08
C ASP A 139 -4.39 4.00 13.88
N GLY A 140 -3.63 2.89 13.77
CA GLY A 140 -2.79 2.59 12.61
C GLY A 140 -3.62 2.13 11.42
N VAL A 141 -3.21 2.50 10.18
CA VAL A 141 -3.94 2.16 8.96
C VAL A 141 -3.17 1.15 8.11
N VAL A 142 -3.91 0.21 7.48
CA VAL A 142 -3.40 -0.75 6.50
C VAL A 142 -4.28 -0.69 5.25
N LEU A 143 -3.68 -0.47 4.11
CA LEU A 143 -4.36 -0.28 2.83
C LEU A 143 -4.49 -1.56 2.02
N GLY A 144 -3.46 -2.40 2.03
CA GLY A 144 -3.36 -3.62 1.25
C GLY A 144 -3.42 -4.87 2.11
N ASP A 145 -2.27 -5.24 2.67
CA ASP A 145 -2.14 -6.47 3.46
C ASP A 145 -1.24 -6.31 4.69
N LEU A 146 -1.49 -7.16 5.66
CA LEU A 146 -0.58 -7.38 6.78
C LEU A 146 -0.20 -8.86 6.85
N ARG A 147 1.00 -9.14 7.37
CA ARG A 147 1.54 -10.49 7.54
C ARG A 147 2.26 -10.67 8.86
N ILE A 148 2.07 -11.82 9.45
CA ILE A 148 2.75 -12.28 10.67
C ILE A 148 3.35 -13.66 10.39
N PRO A 149 4.65 -13.86 10.64
CA PRO A 149 5.64 -12.92 11.11
C PRO A 149 5.98 -11.84 10.06
N ALA A 150 6.63 -10.78 10.52
CA ALA A 150 7.13 -9.73 9.64
C ALA A 150 8.30 -10.27 8.80
N LEU A 151 8.00 -11.01 7.74
CA LEU A 151 9.01 -11.43 6.79
C LEU A 151 9.57 -10.20 6.07
N PRO A 152 10.90 -10.14 5.80
CA PRO A 152 11.43 -9.11 4.94
C PRO A 152 10.68 -9.14 3.61
N ALA A 153 10.31 -7.97 3.09
CA ALA A 153 9.74 -7.90 1.75
C ALA A 153 10.71 -8.61 0.80
N ALA A 154 10.24 -9.61 0.08
CA ALA A 154 11.02 -10.21 -0.99
C ALA A 154 11.33 -9.08 -1.98
N GLU A 155 12.57 -8.61 -1.97
CA GLU A 155 13.03 -7.65 -2.96
C GLU A 155 12.96 -8.36 -4.30
N GLY A 156 11.96 -7.98 -5.11
CA GLY A 156 11.89 -8.38 -6.51
C GLY A 156 11.52 -9.82 -6.79
N ALA A 157 10.36 -10.30 -6.33
CA ALA A 157 9.62 -11.28 -7.09
C ALA A 157 8.94 -10.55 -8.28
N GLY A 158 9.74 -9.84 -9.08
CA GLY A 158 9.37 -9.48 -10.42
C GLY A 158 9.10 -10.77 -11.17
N ARG A 159 7.91 -10.92 -11.76
CA ARG A 159 7.60 -11.91 -12.77
C ARG A 159 8.81 -12.03 -13.69
N ALA A 160 9.48 -13.18 -13.68
CA ALA A 160 10.51 -13.46 -14.66
C ALA A 160 9.90 -13.25 -16.05
N PRO A 161 10.51 -12.41 -16.91
CA PRO A 161 10.01 -12.25 -18.26
C PRO A 161 10.16 -13.60 -18.97
N TRP A 162 9.09 -14.05 -19.63
CA TRP A 162 8.95 -15.33 -20.33
C TRP A 162 9.76 -15.44 -21.62
N TRP A 163 10.59 -14.47 -21.93
CA TRP A 163 11.45 -14.52 -23.10
C TRP A 163 12.89 -14.83 -22.72
N GLY A 164 13.23 -15.98 -23.08
CA GLY A 164 14.42 -16.68 -23.50
C GLY A 164 15.82 -16.22 -23.10
N PRO A 165 16.75 -17.21 -23.17
CA PRO A 165 18.09 -17.10 -22.62
C PRO A 165 19.02 -16.33 -23.59
N GLY A 166 19.52 -15.22 -23.17
CA GLY A 166 20.56 -14.52 -23.90
C GLY A 166 21.19 -13.40 -23.08
N LEU A 167 22.47 -13.59 -22.80
CA LEU A 167 23.43 -12.69 -22.14
C LEU A 167 23.62 -12.90 -20.63
N ARG A 168 24.15 -14.07 -20.29
CA ARG A 168 25.01 -14.25 -19.12
C ARG A 168 26.41 -13.87 -19.50
N THR A 169 26.87 -12.72 -19.10
CA THR A 169 28.33 -12.49 -18.99
C THR A 169 28.61 -11.38 -17.96
N CYS A 170 29.49 -11.72 -17.01
CA CYS A 170 30.29 -10.83 -16.17
C CYS A 170 29.66 -10.08 -14.99
N GLN A 171 28.96 -10.79 -14.07
CA GLN A 171 28.83 -10.31 -12.68
C GLN A 171 28.98 -11.40 -11.62
N SER A 172 29.69 -12.49 -11.93
CA SER A 172 29.75 -13.70 -11.10
C SER A 172 31.00 -13.87 -10.25
N LEU A 173 31.91 -12.91 -10.12
CA LEU A 173 33.20 -13.16 -9.44
C LEU A 173 33.43 -12.44 -8.10
N VAL A 174 32.52 -11.60 -7.63
CA VAL A 174 32.71 -10.90 -6.33
C VAL A 174 31.74 -11.39 -5.24
N ARG A 175 30.86 -12.33 -5.55
CA ARG A 175 29.81 -12.81 -4.61
C ARG A 175 30.19 -14.05 -3.79
N THR A 176 31.43 -14.53 -3.91
CA THR A 176 31.84 -15.84 -3.33
C THR A 176 32.50 -15.74 -1.96
N LEU A 177 32.72 -14.56 -1.40
CA LEU A 177 33.46 -14.43 -0.13
C LEU A 177 32.64 -13.89 1.07
N VAL A 178 31.39 -13.50 0.90
CA VAL A 178 30.48 -13.23 2.01
C VAL A 178 29.29 -14.17 1.84
N ARG A 179 29.36 -15.33 2.46
CA ARG A 179 28.19 -16.19 2.62
C ARG A 179 27.21 -15.42 3.49
N PRO A 180 26.08 -14.90 2.95
CA PRO A 180 25.06 -14.34 3.81
C PRO A 180 24.62 -15.50 4.70
N ALA A 181 24.66 -15.30 6.03
CA ALA A 181 24.03 -16.24 6.94
C ALA A 181 22.64 -16.57 6.40
N PRO A 182 22.23 -17.83 6.32
CA PRO A 182 20.89 -18.15 5.84
C PRO A 182 19.94 -17.33 6.66
N ALA A 183 19.12 -16.51 6.01
CA ALA A 183 18.04 -15.79 6.67
C ALA A 183 17.24 -16.86 7.37
N GLN A 184 17.36 -16.93 8.69
CA GLN A 184 16.63 -17.89 9.49
C GLN A 184 15.17 -17.59 9.23
N SER A 185 14.49 -18.51 8.53
CA SER A 185 13.04 -18.45 8.43
C SER A 185 12.53 -18.34 9.86
N PRO A 186 11.74 -17.33 10.21
CA PRO A 186 11.20 -17.23 11.55
C PRO A 186 10.50 -18.55 11.86
N GLY A 187 10.86 -19.15 13.00
CA GLY A 187 10.25 -20.39 13.44
C GLY A 187 8.73 -20.25 13.57
N PRO A 188 8.00 -21.36 13.65
CA PRO A 188 6.54 -21.31 13.78
C PRO A 188 6.15 -20.48 15.01
N SER A 189 5.19 -19.59 14.83
CA SER A 189 4.70 -18.71 15.87
C SER A 189 3.49 -19.34 16.57
N ARG A 190 3.41 -19.22 17.90
CA ARG A 190 2.22 -19.61 18.67
C ARG A 190 1.31 -18.39 18.80
N LEU A 191 0.26 -18.37 18.00
CA LEU A 191 -0.67 -17.25 17.92
C LEU A 191 -2.10 -17.78 18.02
N ARG A 192 -2.94 -17.03 18.71
CA ARG A 192 -4.38 -17.15 18.64
C ARG A 192 -4.90 -16.15 17.62
N VAL A 193 -5.65 -16.62 16.65
CA VAL A 193 -6.24 -15.80 15.59
C VAL A 193 -7.77 -15.93 15.66
N GLU A 194 -8.43 -14.81 15.81
CA GLU A 194 -9.88 -14.71 15.89
C GLU A 194 -10.42 -13.85 14.75
N ALA A 195 -11.51 -14.29 14.14
CA ALA A 195 -12.25 -13.61 13.09
C ALA A 195 -13.69 -13.38 13.57
N ASP A 196 -14.11 -12.13 13.78
CA ASP A 196 -15.41 -11.75 14.35
C ASP A 196 -15.75 -12.51 15.63
N GLY A 197 -14.76 -12.73 16.52
CA GLY A 197 -14.90 -13.45 17.78
C GLY A 197 -14.86 -14.98 17.66
N VAL A 198 -14.75 -15.53 16.45
CA VAL A 198 -14.57 -16.98 16.23
C VAL A 198 -13.08 -17.31 16.15
N THR A 199 -12.61 -18.21 17.00
CA THR A 199 -11.22 -18.67 17.00
C THR A 199 -10.96 -19.56 15.77
N LEU A 200 -10.03 -19.17 14.92
CA LEU A 200 -9.57 -19.95 13.78
C LEU A 200 -8.43 -20.89 14.15
N VAL A 201 -7.53 -20.41 15.00
CA VAL A 201 -6.39 -21.18 15.52
C VAL A 201 -6.07 -20.69 16.93
N ASP A 202 -5.62 -21.58 17.82
CA ASP A 202 -5.25 -21.24 19.19
C ASP A 202 -3.75 -21.47 19.45
N LEU A 203 -3.27 -21.06 20.62
CA LEU A 203 -1.85 -21.06 21.01
C LEU A 203 -1.20 -22.45 21.03
N ASP A 204 -1.98 -23.52 21.14
CA ASP A 204 -1.53 -24.91 21.11
C ASP A 204 -1.15 -25.36 19.68
N GLN A 205 -1.68 -24.68 18.66
CA GLN A 205 -1.40 -24.97 17.26
C GLN A 205 -0.45 -23.93 16.64
N PRO A 206 0.81 -24.27 16.42
CA PRO A 206 1.77 -23.36 15.83
C PRO A 206 1.37 -22.95 14.40
N VAL A 207 1.59 -21.70 14.02
CA VAL A 207 1.31 -21.17 12.70
C VAL A 207 2.61 -20.76 11.99
N ALA A 208 2.68 -21.02 10.70
CA ALA A 208 3.78 -20.60 9.85
C ALA A 208 3.59 -19.17 9.34
N ASP A 209 2.34 -18.81 9.03
CA ASP A 209 2.00 -17.50 8.44
C ASP A 209 0.55 -17.14 8.74
N VAL A 210 0.32 -15.87 9.02
CA VAL A 210 -1.00 -15.24 9.08
C VAL A 210 -1.01 -14.06 8.13
N SER A 211 -1.94 -14.03 7.21
CA SER A 211 -2.13 -12.95 6.25
C SER A 211 -3.54 -12.38 6.37
N VAL A 212 -3.65 -11.07 6.48
CA VAL A 212 -4.92 -10.35 6.49
C VAL A 212 -4.88 -9.25 5.44
N SER A 213 -5.84 -9.23 4.55
CA SER A 213 -5.93 -8.24 3.48
C SER A 213 -7.32 -7.64 3.39
N THR A 214 -7.41 -6.40 2.91
CA THR A 214 -8.69 -5.79 2.60
C THR A 214 -9.37 -6.55 1.45
N ALA A 215 -10.65 -6.85 1.60
CA ALA A 215 -11.47 -7.44 0.54
C ALA A 215 -12.64 -6.50 0.23
N ARG A 216 -13.18 -6.59 -0.98
CA ARG A 216 -14.36 -5.78 -1.35
C ARG A 216 -15.55 -6.14 -0.49
N GLY A 217 -16.38 -5.15 -0.18
CA GLY A 217 -17.64 -5.35 0.53
C GLY A 217 -17.54 -5.23 2.05
N GLY A 218 -16.53 -4.56 2.56
CA GLY A 218 -16.39 -4.26 3.99
C GLY A 218 -15.93 -5.45 4.84
N PHE A 219 -15.16 -6.35 4.25
CA PHE A 219 -14.57 -7.49 4.95
C PHE A 219 -13.06 -7.54 4.73
N ALA A 220 -12.34 -8.12 5.69
CA ALA A 220 -10.99 -8.61 5.52
C ALA A 220 -11.02 -10.07 5.07
N ARG A 221 -10.06 -10.46 4.25
CA ARG A 221 -9.73 -11.87 4.00
C ARG A 221 -8.61 -12.24 4.95
N VAL A 222 -8.86 -13.30 5.72
CA VAL A 222 -7.90 -13.87 6.65
C VAL A 222 -7.46 -15.21 6.12
N GLU A 223 -6.15 -15.42 6.04
CA GLU A 223 -5.54 -16.71 5.71
C GLU A 223 -4.56 -17.07 6.81
N VAL A 224 -4.73 -18.23 7.41
CA VAL A 224 -3.84 -18.78 8.43
C VAL A 224 -3.26 -20.08 7.93
N ARG A 225 -1.94 -20.21 7.97
CA ARG A 225 -1.23 -21.44 7.62
C ARG A 225 -0.69 -22.11 8.87
N PRO A 226 -1.38 -23.14 9.40
CA PRO A 226 -0.87 -23.92 10.51
C PRO A 226 0.42 -24.63 10.11
N THR A 227 1.30 -24.83 11.08
CA THR A 227 2.48 -25.70 10.90
C THR A 227 2.08 -27.13 11.23
N SER A 228 2.33 -28.07 10.32
CA SER A 228 2.16 -29.50 10.58
C SER A 228 3.49 -30.24 10.43
N VAL A 229 3.66 -31.28 11.22
CA VAL A 229 4.78 -32.24 11.07
C VAL A 229 4.34 -33.29 10.05
N GLY A 230 5.01 -33.33 8.89
CA GLY A 230 4.72 -34.29 7.82
C GLY A 230 4.05 -33.67 6.60
N ALA A 231 2.75 -33.81 6.42
CA ALA A 231 2.03 -33.22 5.30
C ALA A 231 1.70 -31.76 5.57
N ALA A 232 1.74 -30.89 4.54
CA ALA A 232 1.33 -29.48 4.68
C ALA A 232 -0.16 -29.42 5.08
N ALA A 233 -0.45 -28.84 6.25
CA ALA A 233 -1.84 -28.60 6.64
C ALA A 233 -2.48 -27.58 5.66
N PRO A 234 -3.75 -27.75 5.29
CA PRO A 234 -4.44 -26.79 4.45
C PRO A 234 -4.51 -25.44 5.14
N ALA A 235 -4.41 -24.36 4.37
CA ALA A 235 -4.61 -23.02 4.87
C ALA A 235 -6.08 -22.83 5.31
N LEU A 236 -6.27 -22.20 6.46
CA LEU A 236 -7.59 -21.80 6.95
C LEU A 236 -7.92 -20.44 6.35
N HIS A 237 -9.12 -20.30 5.81
CA HIS A 237 -9.59 -19.06 5.20
C HIS A 237 -10.85 -18.57 5.91
N ALA A 238 -10.89 -17.28 6.21
CA ALA A 238 -12.07 -16.63 6.76
C ALA A 238 -12.30 -15.26 6.12
N ARG A 239 -13.51 -14.75 6.25
CA ARG A 239 -13.86 -13.36 5.98
C ARG A 239 -14.44 -12.77 7.25
N ALA A 240 -13.90 -11.62 7.68
CA ALA A 240 -14.28 -11.00 8.93
C ALA A 240 -14.27 -9.48 8.83
N ARG A 241 -15.05 -8.83 9.67
CA ARG A 241 -14.97 -7.38 9.86
C ARG A 241 -13.92 -7.00 10.89
N THR A 242 -13.66 -7.89 11.82
CA THR A 242 -12.68 -7.69 12.89
C THR A 242 -11.79 -8.91 12.99
N VAL A 243 -10.50 -8.68 13.05
CA VAL A 243 -9.48 -9.74 13.20
C VAL A 243 -8.63 -9.40 14.39
N THR A 244 -8.56 -10.32 15.36
CA THR A 244 -7.70 -10.19 16.54
C THR A 244 -6.63 -11.27 16.50
N VAL A 245 -5.38 -10.86 16.68
CA VAL A 245 -4.24 -11.78 16.85
C VAL A 245 -3.63 -11.53 18.22
N SER A 246 -3.43 -12.60 18.98
CA SER A 246 -2.80 -12.55 20.29
C SER A 246 -1.80 -13.70 20.47
N GLY A 247 -0.77 -13.49 21.31
CA GLY A 247 0.27 -14.47 21.58
C GLY A 247 1.48 -13.86 22.26
N PRO A 248 2.60 -14.59 22.33
CA PRO A 248 3.89 -14.03 22.70
C PRO A 248 4.24 -12.85 21.83
N ASP A 249 5.19 -12.02 22.26
CA ASP A 249 5.62 -10.83 21.51
C ASP A 249 5.85 -11.15 20.03
N PHE A 250 5.00 -10.62 19.15
CA PHE A 250 5.10 -10.81 17.71
C PHE A 250 5.28 -9.49 16.97
N ARG A 251 5.96 -9.57 15.83
CA ARG A 251 6.09 -8.48 14.87
C ARG A 251 5.28 -8.79 13.64
N TYR A 252 4.71 -7.76 13.03
CA TYR A 252 3.96 -7.89 11.80
C TYR A 252 4.43 -6.86 10.77
N ARG A 253 4.25 -7.18 9.51
CA ARG A 253 4.41 -6.23 8.42
C ARG A 253 3.03 -5.80 7.96
N ALA A 254 2.79 -4.49 7.97
CA ALA A 254 1.58 -3.86 7.44
C ALA A 254 1.99 -3.03 6.22
N ASP A 255 1.55 -3.43 5.04
CA ASP A 255 1.96 -2.83 3.76
C ASP A 255 3.49 -2.71 3.65
N ALA A 256 4.03 -1.50 3.58
CA ALA A 256 5.45 -1.21 3.49
C ALA A 256 6.16 -1.05 4.85
N LEU A 257 5.44 -1.22 5.97
CA LEU A 257 5.94 -0.92 7.32
C LEU A 257 5.98 -2.19 8.18
N THR A 258 7.00 -2.29 9.03
CA THR A 258 7.07 -3.31 10.10
C THR A 258 6.71 -2.67 11.42
N ALA A 259 5.83 -3.32 12.17
CA ALA A 259 5.36 -2.88 13.48
C ALA A 259 5.51 -3.99 14.54
N GLY A 260 5.41 -3.61 15.80
CA GLY A 260 5.61 -4.47 16.97
C GLY A 260 7.02 -4.31 17.58
N PRO A 261 7.36 -5.10 18.64
CA PRO A 261 6.60 -6.24 19.12
C PRO A 261 5.30 -5.87 19.85
N VAL A 262 4.28 -6.69 19.69
CA VAL A 262 3.01 -6.58 20.40
C VAL A 262 2.54 -7.97 20.87
N ARG A 263 1.68 -8.02 21.89
CA ARG A 263 1.08 -9.27 22.40
C ARG A 263 -0.32 -9.50 21.89
N THR A 264 -1.01 -8.42 21.59
CA THR A 264 -2.35 -8.44 21.02
C THR A 264 -2.51 -7.28 20.07
N ARG A 265 -3.17 -7.52 18.95
CA ARG A 265 -3.54 -6.49 17.99
C ARG A 265 -4.86 -6.85 17.33
N THR A 266 -5.75 -5.87 17.28
CA THR A 266 -7.06 -6.01 16.62
C THR A 266 -7.12 -5.05 15.44
N TRP A 267 -7.53 -5.57 14.28
CA TRP A 267 -7.79 -4.78 13.08
C TRP A 267 -9.27 -4.84 12.74
N THR A 268 -9.85 -3.68 12.48
CA THR A 268 -11.25 -3.55 12.07
C THR A 268 -11.34 -2.98 10.68
N VAL A 269 -12.18 -3.57 9.83
CA VAL A 269 -12.44 -3.06 8.48
C VAL A 269 -13.33 -1.82 8.56
N ARG A 270 -12.91 -0.76 7.89
CA ARG A 270 -13.70 0.43 7.64
C ARG A 270 -14.09 0.43 6.16
N ALA A 271 -15.32 0.03 5.87
CA ALA A 271 -15.84 -0.08 4.52
C ALA A 271 -15.94 1.29 3.84
N GLY A 272 -15.42 1.40 2.61
CA GLY A 272 -15.47 2.63 1.81
C GLY A 272 -14.87 3.84 2.51
N ALA A 273 -13.91 3.64 3.42
CA ALA A 273 -13.42 4.69 4.32
C ALA A 273 -12.64 5.80 3.62
N TRP A 274 -12.11 5.52 2.43
CA TRP A 274 -11.33 6.50 1.67
C TRP A 274 -11.57 6.41 0.17
N ALA A 275 -11.21 7.46 -0.54
CA ALA A 275 -11.38 7.52 -1.99
C ALA A 275 -10.04 7.73 -2.68
N LEU A 276 -9.79 6.90 -3.70
CA LEU A 276 -8.62 7.00 -4.57
C LEU A 276 -9.07 7.23 -6.00
N THR A 277 -8.39 8.13 -6.71
CA THR A 277 -8.62 8.32 -8.15
C THR A 277 -7.95 7.18 -8.91
N LEU A 278 -8.73 6.44 -9.67
CA LEU A 278 -8.29 5.31 -10.47
C LEU A 278 -8.73 5.50 -11.94
N PRO A 279 -8.11 4.81 -12.91
CA PRO A 279 -8.57 4.82 -14.29
C PRO A 279 -10.04 4.43 -14.38
N ARG A 280 -10.73 5.01 -15.35
CA ARG A 280 -12.07 4.51 -15.74
C ARG A 280 -11.92 3.10 -16.30
N GLY A 281 -12.74 2.18 -15.82
CA GLY A 281 -12.77 0.80 -16.29
C GLY A 281 -13.38 0.68 -17.69
#